data_720ce6a9e8ef8ef203906614078b41f1
#
_entry.id   720ce6a9e8ef8ef203906614078b41f1
#
_cell.length_a   1.000
_cell.length_b   1.000
_cell.length_c   1.000
_cell.angle_alpha   90.00
_cell.angle_beta   90.00
_cell.angle_gamma   90.00
#
_symmetry.space_group_name_H-M   'P 1'
#
loop_
_entity.id
_entity.type
_entity.pdbx_description
1 polymer ?
#
loop_
_entity_poly.entity_id
_entity_poly.type
_entity_poly.pdbx_seq_one_letter_code
_entity_poly.pdbx_strand_id
1 'polypeptide(L)'
;MELTFHDRVPEVYMCYVFRNRVSDVVSTKVAIAIRAINSISPVSGVYNKWTEVDFSDSVGRQSGDKARWVPSGQTTCESNIIASDDLDGNKSHEFFFARTGLATNAVSLCYKFGSEEWVAYPELTIELREPLSITPNDAVAGLARTFTVEGTTMQTANRFAFVPHGSSCSALEAAAGVQGTVLSSRVVSFEWTFTAESSVYSFCYQSESGVWTTYSE
;
A
#
# COMPACT_ATOMS: atom_id res chain seq x y z
N MET A 1 -33.75 16.71 -7.95
CA MET A 1 -32.70 17.65 -7.48
C MET A 1 -31.62 16.77 -6.93
N GLU A 2 -30.45 16.78 -7.55
CA GLU A 2 -29.26 16.03 -7.13
C GLU A 2 -28.37 16.98 -6.33
N LEU A 3 -27.88 16.52 -5.18
CA LEU A 3 -26.97 17.27 -4.33
C LEU A 3 -25.63 16.55 -4.31
N THR A 4 -24.57 17.24 -4.70
CA THR A 4 -23.20 16.74 -4.64
C THR A 4 -22.47 17.40 -3.47
N PHE A 5 -21.90 16.58 -2.59
CA PHE A 5 -21.14 17.05 -1.44
C PHE A 5 -19.64 16.97 -1.78
N HIS A 6 -18.97 18.10 -1.75
CA HIS A 6 -17.53 18.20 -2.06
C HIS A 6 -16.64 18.15 -0.81
N ASP A 7 -17.20 18.48 0.35
CA ASP A 7 -16.48 18.49 1.62
C ASP A 7 -16.71 17.19 2.39
N ARG A 8 -15.66 16.69 3.00
CA ARG A 8 -15.66 15.47 3.82
C ARG A 8 -16.17 15.78 5.23
N VAL A 9 -17.43 16.11 5.35
CA VAL A 9 -18.09 16.35 6.65
C VAL A 9 -18.86 15.11 7.09
N PRO A 10 -18.85 14.74 8.39
CA PRO A 10 -19.50 13.51 8.85
C PRO A 10 -21.04 13.57 8.76
N GLU A 11 -21.62 14.76 8.84
CA GLU A 11 -23.07 14.96 8.79
C GLU A 11 -23.40 16.29 8.11
N VAL A 12 -24.50 16.31 7.36
CA VAL A 12 -25.10 17.52 6.81
C VAL A 12 -26.58 17.56 7.18
N TYR A 13 -27.10 18.75 7.37
CA TYR A 13 -28.52 19.00 7.70
C TYR A 13 -29.21 19.63 6.53
N MET A 14 -30.45 19.22 6.28
CA MET A 14 -31.27 19.83 5.25
C MET A 14 -31.81 21.14 5.75
N CYS A 15 -31.54 22.23 5.02
CA CYS A 15 -32.18 23.53 5.21
C CYS A 15 -33.22 23.75 4.11
N TYR A 16 -34.40 24.17 4.47
CA TYR A 16 -35.45 24.45 3.53
C TYR A 16 -35.96 25.92 3.69
N VAL A 17 -35.98 26.65 2.58
CA VAL A 17 -36.48 28.03 2.54
C VAL A 17 -37.90 28.04 1.96
N PHE A 18 -38.86 28.43 2.74
CA PHE A 18 -40.22 28.62 2.25
C PHE A 18 -40.31 29.91 1.43
N ARG A 19 -40.94 29.85 0.26
CA ARG A 19 -41.27 31.06 -0.52
C ARG A 19 -41.95 32.06 0.39
N ASN A 20 -41.43 33.30 0.46
CA ASN A 20 -41.94 34.45 1.24
C ASN A 20 -41.66 34.41 2.75
N ARG A 21 -40.72 33.60 3.25
CA ARG A 21 -40.24 33.75 4.62
C ARG A 21 -38.75 34.11 4.64
N VAL A 22 -38.41 34.99 5.59
CA VAL A 22 -37.06 35.57 5.72
C VAL A 22 -36.11 34.68 6.53
N SER A 23 -36.59 33.57 7.08
CA SER A 23 -35.77 32.67 7.90
C SER A 23 -35.71 31.26 7.31
N ASP A 24 -34.50 30.74 7.21
CA ASP A 24 -34.25 29.33 6.90
C ASP A 24 -34.75 28.46 8.06
N VAL A 25 -35.45 27.39 7.71
CA VAL A 25 -35.80 26.39 8.70
C VAL A 25 -34.81 25.25 8.61
N VAL A 26 -33.97 25.12 9.62
CA VAL A 26 -33.09 23.97 9.75
C VAL A 26 -33.91 22.80 10.32
N SER A 27 -34.04 21.71 9.57
CA SER A 27 -34.64 20.50 10.08
C SER A 27 -33.58 19.67 10.81
N THR A 28 -33.64 19.66 12.14
CA THR A 28 -32.77 18.83 12.97
C THR A 28 -33.14 17.34 12.93
N LYS A 29 -34.22 16.98 12.25
CA LYS A 29 -34.69 15.58 12.16
C LYS A 29 -34.18 14.82 10.94
N VAL A 30 -33.56 15.50 9.99
CA VAL A 30 -33.01 14.89 8.78
C VAL A 30 -31.50 15.17 8.74
N ALA A 31 -30.73 14.33 9.42
CA ALA A 31 -29.29 14.29 9.27
C ALA A 31 -28.94 13.31 8.14
N ILE A 32 -28.09 13.74 7.22
CA ILE A 32 -27.53 12.89 6.18
C ILE A 32 -26.09 12.56 6.63
N ALA A 33 -25.85 11.29 6.94
CA ALA A 33 -24.51 10.82 7.25
C ALA A 33 -23.67 10.75 5.96
N ILE A 34 -22.56 11.44 5.94
CA ILE A 34 -21.59 11.38 4.83
C ILE A 34 -20.55 10.33 5.17
N ARG A 35 -20.34 9.39 4.25
CA ARG A 35 -19.35 8.31 4.39
C ARG A 35 -18.17 8.59 3.48
N ALA A 36 -16.95 8.48 3.99
CA ALA A 36 -15.74 8.75 3.23
C ALA A 36 -14.53 7.99 3.77
N ILE A 37 -13.57 7.68 2.90
CA ILE A 37 -12.22 7.27 3.27
C ILE A 37 -11.33 8.50 3.14
N ASN A 38 -10.72 8.93 4.25
CA ASN A 38 -9.90 10.15 4.28
C ASN A 38 -8.42 9.86 4.05
N SER A 39 -7.92 8.77 4.61
CA SER A 39 -6.54 8.33 4.43
C SER A 39 -6.41 6.82 4.54
N ILE A 40 -5.26 6.32 4.10
CA ILE A 40 -4.84 4.93 4.22
C ILE A 40 -3.39 4.87 4.72
N SER A 41 -3.03 3.78 5.38
CA SER A 41 -1.65 3.48 5.78
C SER A 41 -1.41 1.97 5.69
N PRO A 42 -0.24 1.51 5.21
CA PRO A 42 0.87 2.28 4.65
C PRO A 42 0.59 2.80 3.23
N VAL A 43 1.39 3.76 2.78
CA VAL A 43 1.37 4.26 1.39
C VAL A 43 2.33 3.50 0.47
N SER A 44 2.93 2.43 0.95
CA SER A 44 3.79 1.53 0.17
C SER A 44 3.58 0.08 0.57
N GLY A 45 3.69 -0.82 -0.41
CA GLY A 45 3.59 -2.26 -0.25
C GLY A 45 4.63 -2.98 -1.12
N VAL A 46 4.61 -4.30 -1.09
CA VAL A 46 5.51 -5.14 -1.90
C VAL A 46 4.68 -6.08 -2.75
N TYR A 47 5.03 -6.22 -4.03
CA TYR A 47 4.37 -7.18 -4.93
C TYR A 47 4.48 -8.62 -4.42
N ASN A 48 3.45 -9.40 -4.69
CA ASN A 48 3.32 -10.82 -4.31
C ASN A 48 3.41 -11.04 -2.79
N LYS A 49 3.05 -10.04 -1.99
CA LYS A 49 2.99 -10.09 -0.53
C LYS A 49 1.68 -9.53 -0.01
N TRP A 50 1.27 -10.04 1.14
CA TRP A 50 0.18 -9.46 1.90
C TRP A 50 0.64 -8.12 2.49
N THR A 51 -0.19 -7.12 2.35
CA THR A 51 0.00 -5.78 2.92
C THR A 51 -1.23 -5.45 3.74
N GLU A 52 -1.04 -5.27 5.03
CA GLU A 52 -2.11 -4.78 5.91
C GLU A 52 -2.32 -3.28 5.66
N VAL A 53 -3.53 -2.91 5.27
CA VAL A 53 -3.93 -1.53 5.01
C VAL A 53 -4.88 -1.07 6.09
N ASP A 54 -4.52 0.02 6.75
CA ASP A 54 -5.33 0.68 7.77
C ASP A 54 -6.22 1.76 7.13
N PHE A 55 -7.50 1.70 7.46
CA PHE A 55 -8.55 2.65 7.07
C PHE A 55 -9.08 3.42 8.29
N SER A 56 -8.29 3.54 9.37
CA SER A 56 -8.75 4.10 10.64
C SER A 56 -9.25 5.54 10.54
N ASP A 57 -8.67 6.31 9.60
CA ASP A 57 -9.14 7.67 9.28
C ASP A 57 -10.25 7.64 8.22
N SER A 58 -11.37 7.01 8.55
CA SER A 58 -12.54 6.92 7.70
C SER A 58 -13.82 7.23 8.47
N VAL A 59 -14.83 7.74 7.77
CA VAL A 59 -16.14 8.07 8.33
C VAL A 59 -17.19 7.10 7.82
N GLY A 60 -17.95 6.50 8.74
CA GLY A 60 -19.11 5.65 8.40
C GLY A 60 -18.78 4.30 7.79
N ARG A 61 -17.55 3.78 7.99
CA ARG A 61 -17.16 2.44 7.58
C ARG A 61 -17.91 1.37 8.37
N GLN A 62 -18.29 0.27 7.71
CA GLN A 62 -19.06 -0.81 8.30
C GLN A 62 -18.61 -2.18 7.76
N SER A 63 -18.99 -3.25 8.46
CA SER A 63 -18.88 -4.61 7.94
C SER A 63 -19.75 -4.75 6.69
N GLY A 64 -19.21 -5.43 5.66
CA GLY A 64 -19.84 -5.59 4.36
C GLY A 64 -19.50 -4.47 3.35
N ASP A 65 -18.71 -3.47 3.75
CA ASP A 65 -18.04 -2.58 2.80
C ASP A 65 -17.01 -3.39 2.00
N LYS A 66 -16.62 -2.86 0.83
CA LYS A 66 -15.65 -3.54 -0.05
C LYS A 66 -14.57 -2.58 -0.50
N ALA A 67 -13.36 -3.10 -0.65
CA ALA A 67 -12.24 -2.36 -1.21
C ALA A 67 -11.69 -3.06 -2.46
N ARG A 68 -11.24 -2.27 -3.43
CA ARG A 68 -10.52 -2.72 -4.63
C ARG A 68 -9.34 -1.81 -4.87
N TRP A 69 -8.31 -2.40 -5.44
CA TRP A 69 -7.12 -1.68 -5.87
C TRP A 69 -6.98 -1.77 -7.38
N VAL A 70 -6.92 -0.63 -8.02
CA VAL A 70 -6.78 -0.49 -9.47
C VAL A 70 -5.49 0.27 -9.79
N PRO A 71 -4.92 0.15 -11.01
CA PRO A 71 -3.76 0.95 -11.40
C PRO A 71 -3.97 2.44 -11.15
N SER A 72 -2.97 3.10 -10.57
CA SER A 72 -3.04 4.55 -10.33
C SER A 72 -3.30 5.31 -11.65
N GLY A 73 -4.15 6.32 -11.55
CA GLY A 73 -4.62 7.10 -12.70
C GLY A 73 -5.90 6.57 -13.34
N GLN A 74 -6.41 5.42 -12.93
CA GLN A 74 -7.75 4.98 -13.34
C GLN A 74 -8.83 5.70 -12.52
N THR A 75 -9.91 6.07 -13.23
CA THR A 75 -11.10 6.71 -12.64
C THR A 75 -12.28 5.74 -12.50
N THR A 76 -12.12 4.51 -13.03
CA THR A 76 -13.15 3.47 -12.98
C THR A 76 -12.70 2.32 -12.08
N CYS A 77 -13.61 1.77 -11.30
CA CYS A 77 -13.35 0.71 -10.35
C CYS A 77 -13.64 -0.70 -10.89
N GLU A 78 -14.01 -0.84 -12.16
CA GLU A 78 -14.53 -2.10 -12.72
C GLU A 78 -13.52 -2.90 -13.55
N SER A 79 -12.41 -2.28 -13.92
CA SER A 79 -11.40 -2.89 -14.79
C SER A 79 -10.02 -2.93 -14.14
N ASN A 80 -9.20 -3.89 -14.59
CA ASN A 80 -7.80 -4.04 -14.14
C ASN A 80 -7.64 -4.12 -12.62
N ILE A 81 -8.51 -4.87 -11.95
CA ILE A 81 -8.46 -5.05 -10.50
C ILE A 81 -7.19 -5.82 -10.13
N ILE A 82 -6.35 -5.25 -9.27
CA ILE A 82 -5.10 -5.84 -8.79
C ILE A 82 -5.32 -6.62 -7.50
N ALA A 83 -6.12 -6.07 -6.58
CA ALA A 83 -6.56 -6.74 -5.38
C ALA A 83 -7.99 -6.29 -5.05
N SER A 84 -8.78 -7.17 -4.44
CA SER A 84 -10.15 -6.87 -4.03
C SER A 84 -10.53 -7.76 -2.87
N ASP A 85 -11.24 -7.19 -1.88
CA ASP A 85 -11.78 -7.96 -0.77
C ASP A 85 -13.01 -7.29 -0.15
N ASP A 86 -13.78 -8.11 0.59
CA ASP A 86 -14.89 -7.69 1.43
C ASP A 86 -14.37 -7.37 2.84
N LEU A 87 -14.71 -6.19 3.34
CA LEU A 87 -14.19 -5.71 4.62
C LEU A 87 -15.09 -6.18 5.77
N ASP A 88 -14.46 -6.64 6.85
CA ASP A 88 -15.14 -7.15 8.05
C ASP A 88 -15.55 -6.04 9.05
N GLY A 89 -15.26 -4.77 8.74
CA GLY A 89 -15.49 -3.63 9.61
C GLY A 89 -14.33 -3.32 10.56
N ASN A 90 -13.28 -4.13 10.60
CA ASN A 90 -12.04 -3.83 11.33
C ASN A 90 -11.34 -2.61 10.72
N LYS A 91 -10.49 -1.94 11.51
CA LYS A 91 -9.77 -0.75 11.07
C LYS A 91 -8.77 -1.04 9.96
N SER A 92 -8.17 -2.24 9.96
CA SER A 92 -7.22 -2.69 8.96
C SER A 92 -7.71 -3.94 8.24
N HIS A 93 -7.18 -4.18 7.04
CA HIS A 93 -7.44 -5.37 6.23
C HIS A 93 -6.20 -5.72 5.40
N GLU A 94 -5.94 -7.02 5.22
CA GLU A 94 -4.81 -7.50 4.44
C GLU A 94 -5.18 -7.68 2.96
N PHE A 95 -4.36 -7.12 2.06
CA PHE A 95 -4.49 -7.27 0.61
C PHE A 95 -3.27 -7.94 0.02
N PHE A 96 -3.48 -8.88 -0.89
CA PHE A 96 -2.42 -9.49 -1.68
C PHE A 96 -2.30 -8.79 -3.03
N PHE A 97 -1.21 -8.05 -3.23
CA PHE A 97 -0.95 -7.32 -4.47
C PHE A 97 -0.20 -8.22 -5.47
N ALA A 98 -0.95 -8.93 -6.32
CA ALA A 98 -0.35 -9.76 -7.36
C ALA A 98 0.32 -8.90 -8.44
N ARG A 99 1.47 -9.36 -8.94
CA ARG A 99 2.10 -8.76 -10.12
C ARG A 99 1.36 -9.19 -11.39
N THR A 100 0.60 -8.30 -11.98
CA THR A 100 -0.24 -8.59 -13.16
C THR A 100 0.33 -8.09 -14.48
N GLY A 101 1.63 -7.76 -14.55
CA GLY A 101 2.26 -7.21 -15.76
C GLY A 101 1.86 -5.77 -16.08
N LEU A 102 1.29 -5.05 -15.13
CA LEU A 102 0.87 -3.66 -15.28
C LEU A 102 2.07 -2.72 -15.40
N ALA A 103 1.93 -1.70 -16.22
CA ALA A 103 2.96 -0.69 -16.48
C ALA A 103 3.16 0.30 -15.31
N THR A 104 2.33 0.26 -14.27
CA THR A 104 2.37 1.18 -13.13
C THR A 104 2.78 0.46 -11.85
N ASN A 105 3.62 1.12 -11.06
CA ASN A 105 4.04 0.64 -9.73
C ASN A 105 3.18 1.21 -8.60
N ALA A 106 2.07 1.86 -8.91
CA ALA A 106 1.16 2.42 -7.92
C ALA A 106 -0.26 1.98 -8.19
N VAL A 107 -1.00 1.74 -7.11
CA VAL A 107 -2.42 1.39 -7.15
C VAL A 107 -3.22 2.42 -6.38
N SER A 108 -4.43 2.72 -6.84
CA SER A 108 -5.37 3.63 -6.19
C SER A 108 -6.54 2.84 -5.61
N LEU A 109 -7.10 3.38 -4.53
CA LEU A 109 -8.24 2.79 -3.85
C LEU A 109 -9.53 3.04 -4.62
N CYS A 110 -10.33 1.99 -4.75
CA CYS A 110 -11.76 2.04 -5.00
C CYS A 110 -12.48 1.46 -3.78
N TYR A 111 -13.47 2.16 -3.28
CA TYR A 111 -14.20 1.75 -2.09
C TYR A 111 -15.70 1.72 -2.35
N LYS A 112 -16.38 0.74 -1.76
CA LYS A 112 -17.82 0.58 -1.86
C LYS A 112 -18.41 0.46 -0.46
N PHE A 113 -19.29 1.40 -0.12
CA PHE A 113 -19.98 1.42 1.16
C PHE A 113 -21.25 0.55 1.09
N GLY A 114 -21.18 -0.67 1.61
CA GLY A 114 -22.32 -1.60 1.60
C GLY A 114 -22.84 -1.89 0.19
N SER A 115 -24.08 -1.53 -0.10
CA SER A 115 -24.74 -1.72 -1.40
C SER A 115 -24.60 -0.55 -2.37
N GLU A 116 -23.94 0.55 -1.96
CA GLU A 116 -23.76 1.74 -2.79
C GLU A 116 -22.89 1.45 -4.02
N GLU A 117 -22.76 2.43 -4.91
CA GLU A 117 -21.85 2.34 -6.05
C GLU A 117 -20.38 2.44 -5.62
N TRP A 118 -19.48 2.00 -6.49
CA TRP A 118 -18.05 2.14 -6.27
C TRP A 118 -17.61 3.60 -6.37
N VAL A 119 -16.84 4.06 -5.39
CA VAL A 119 -16.22 5.39 -5.37
C VAL A 119 -14.73 5.24 -5.56
N ALA A 120 -14.18 5.92 -6.57
CA ALA A 120 -12.74 5.97 -6.81
C ALA A 120 -12.10 7.06 -5.93
N TYR A 121 -10.97 6.72 -5.31
CA TYR A 121 -10.12 7.62 -4.52
C TYR A 121 -8.73 7.66 -5.18
N PRO A 122 -8.56 8.39 -6.28
CA PRO A 122 -7.30 8.40 -7.03
C PRO A 122 -6.13 8.99 -6.25
N GLU A 123 -6.40 9.79 -5.23
CA GLU A 123 -5.41 10.37 -4.31
C GLU A 123 -4.93 9.39 -3.23
N LEU A 124 -5.71 8.34 -2.93
CA LEU A 124 -5.33 7.32 -1.95
C LEU A 124 -4.60 6.19 -2.67
N THR A 125 -3.28 6.29 -2.69
CA THR A 125 -2.43 5.38 -3.45
C THR A 125 -1.48 4.58 -2.56
N ILE A 126 -1.20 3.33 -3.00
CA ILE A 126 -0.12 2.50 -2.47
C ILE A 126 0.91 2.33 -3.58
N GLU A 127 2.16 2.67 -3.28
CA GLU A 127 3.28 2.42 -4.17
C GLU A 127 3.81 1.00 -3.95
N LEU A 128 3.77 0.16 -5.00
CA LEU A 128 4.19 -1.23 -4.92
C LEU A 128 5.65 -1.36 -5.35
N ARG A 129 6.46 -1.95 -4.49
CA ARG A 129 7.92 -2.08 -4.61
C ARG A 129 8.32 -3.53 -4.76
N GLU A 130 9.39 -3.77 -5.49
CA GLU A 130 9.95 -5.10 -5.70
C GLU A 130 11.40 -5.01 -6.17
N PRO A 131 12.35 -5.72 -5.55
CA PRO A 131 13.62 -6.04 -6.18
C PRO A 131 13.40 -6.95 -7.39
N LEU A 132 14.03 -6.65 -8.51
CA LEU A 132 13.92 -7.40 -9.76
C LEU A 132 15.17 -8.22 -10.05
N SER A 133 16.34 -7.71 -9.67
CA SER A 133 17.61 -8.40 -9.86
C SER A 133 18.64 -7.94 -8.84
N ILE A 134 19.62 -8.79 -8.58
CA ILE A 134 20.80 -8.50 -7.78
C ILE A 134 22.05 -8.91 -8.53
N THR A 135 23.06 -8.06 -8.54
CA THR A 135 24.37 -8.33 -9.15
C THR A 135 25.50 -7.82 -8.26
N PRO A 136 26.62 -8.56 -8.17
CA PRO A 136 26.86 -9.89 -8.71
C PRO A 136 26.05 -10.95 -7.95
N ASN A 137 25.97 -12.17 -8.49
CA ASN A 137 25.33 -13.32 -7.86
C ASN A 137 26.35 -14.29 -7.20
N ASP A 138 27.57 -13.85 -7.04
CA ASP A 138 28.66 -14.59 -6.39
C ASP A 138 29.38 -13.72 -5.37
N ALA A 139 29.98 -14.34 -4.38
CA ALA A 139 30.82 -13.66 -3.39
C ALA A 139 31.83 -14.64 -2.74
N VAL A 140 32.89 -14.09 -2.14
CA VAL A 140 33.88 -14.84 -1.37
C VAL A 140 33.64 -14.61 0.11
N ALA A 141 33.50 -15.68 0.88
CA ALA A 141 33.33 -15.59 2.33
C ALA A 141 34.50 -14.84 2.99
N GLY A 142 34.18 -13.97 3.94
CA GLY A 142 35.15 -13.15 4.65
C GLY A 142 35.58 -11.88 3.90
N LEU A 143 35.20 -11.71 2.63
CA LEU A 143 35.48 -10.49 1.87
C LEU A 143 34.24 -9.66 1.68
N ALA A 144 34.38 -8.35 1.89
CA ALA A 144 33.31 -7.40 1.59
C ALA A 144 33.07 -7.35 0.07
N ARG A 145 31.79 -7.40 -0.34
CA ARG A 145 31.37 -7.31 -1.74
C ARG A 145 30.29 -6.26 -1.89
N THR A 146 30.44 -5.43 -2.91
CA THR A 146 29.38 -4.49 -3.31
C THR A 146 28.38 -5.20 -4.20
N PHE A 147 27.11 -5.11 -3.83
CA PHE A 147 25.96 -5.59 -4.58
C PHE A 147 25.16 -4.42 -5.13
N THR A 148 24.59 -4.61 -6.30
CA THR A 148 23.66 -3.68 -6.92
C THR A 148 22.33 -4.39 -7.08
N VAL A 149 21.26 -3.79 -6.53
CA VAL A 149 19.87 -4.24 -6.68
C VAL A 149 19.17 -3.32 -7.65
N GLU A 150 18.61 -3.88 -8.69
CA GLU A 150 17.67 -3.21 -9.56
C GLU A 150 16.26 -3.60 -9.17
N GLY A 151 15.35 -2.63 -9.11
CA GLY A 151 13.96 -2.87 -8.73
C GLY A 151 13.02 -1.74 -9.12
N THR A 152 11.80 -1.82 -8.62
CA THR A 152 10.82 -0.74 -8.75
C THR A 152 10.93 0.18 -7.55
N THR A 153 11.07 1.49 -7.79
CA THR A 153 11.02 2.53 -6.74
C THR A 153 11.92 2.26 -5.52
N MET A 154 13.23 2.16 -5.77
CA MET A 154 14.22 1.98 -4.70
C MET A 154 14.44 3.27 -3.92
N GLN A 155 14.57 3.17 -2.60
CA GLN A 155 14.74 4.30 -1.68
C GLN A 155 15.86 4.05 -0.68
N THR A 156 16.39 5.14 -0.08
CA THR A 156 17.45 5.08 0.93
C THR A 156 17.04 4.35 2.21
N ALA A 157 15.74 4.35 2.53
CA ALA A 157 15.20 3.64 3.69
C ALA A 157 15.12 2.12 3.49
N ASN A 158 15.24 1.63 2.26
CA ASN A 158 15.23 0.19 1.99
C ASN A 158 16.44 -0.48 2.63
N ARG A 159 16.23 -1.66 3.20
CA ARG A 159 17.26 -2.46 3.82
C ARG A 159 17.44 -3.78 3.10
N PHE A 160 18.67 -4.27 3.11
CA PHE A 160 19.11 -5.47 2.42
C PHE A 160 19.87 -6.38 3.37
N ALA A 161 19.64 -7.67 3.27
CA ALA A 161 20.35 -8.67 4.03
C ALA A 161 20.43 -9.98 3.24
N PHE A 162 21.29 -10.87 3.70
CA PHE A 162 21.34 -12.26 3.24
C PHE A 162 21.21 -13.18 4.44
N VAL A 163 20.47 -14.25 4.27
CA VAL A 163 20.34 -15.33 5.25
C VAL A 163 20.73 -16.65 4.61
N PRO A 164 21.23 -17.64 5.36
CA PRO A 164 21.47 -18.98 4.82
C PRO A 164 20.23 -19.52 4.10
N HIS A 165 20.42 -20.16 2.95
CA HIS A 165 19.32 -20.72 2.18
C HIS A 165 18.46 -21.65 3.06
N GLY A 166 17.13 -21.53 2.94
CA GLY A 166 16.18 -22.25 3.78
C GLY A 166 15.82 -21.52 5.09
N SER A 167 16.53 -20.46 5.46
CA SER A 167 16.16 -19.58 6.56
C SER A 167 15.15 -18.52 6.10
N SER A 168 14.31 -18.04 7.04
CA SER A 168 13.33 -16.98 6.75
C SER A 168 13.90 -15.61 7.09
N CYS A 169 13.70 -14.65 6.19
CA CYS A 169 14.02 -13.24 6.46
C CYS A 169 13.11 -12.63 7.55
N SER A 170 11.94 -13.21 7.81
CA SER A 170 11.02 -12.71 8.85
C SER A 170 11.58 -12.83 10.28
N ALA A 171 12.61 -13.66 10.48
CA ALA A 171 13.33 -13.77 11.76
C ALA A 171 14.35 -12.65 11.99
N LEU A 172 14.63 -11.83 10.97
CA LEU A 172 15.51 -10.67 11.11
C LEU A 172 14.85 -9.58 11.93
N GLU A 173 15.60 -8.97 12.85
CA GLU A 173 15.15 -7.78 13.54
C GLU A 173 14.94 -6.62 12.56
N ALA A 174 14.06 -5.68 12.88
CA ALA A 174 13.77 -4.52 12.02
C ALA A 174 15.02 -3.68 11.70
N ALA A 175 16.00 -3.64 12.61
CA ALA A 175 17.26 -2.94 12.41
C ALA A 175 18.34 -3.78 11.73
N ALA A 176 18.11 -5.08 11.49
CA ALA A 176 19.07 -5.95 10.80
C ALA A 176 19.27 -5.50 9.35
N GLY A 177 20.35 -5.99 8.75
CA GLY A 177 20.71 -5.65 7.39
C GLY A 177 21.33 -4.26 7.22
N VAL A 178 21.68 -3.94 6.00
CA VAL A 178 22.34 -2.70 5.62
C VAL A 178 21.41 -1.83 4.77
N GLN A 179 21.52 -0.52 4.93
CA GLN A 179 20.90 0.43 4.03
C GLN A 179 21.76 0.59 2.79
N GLY A 180 21.13 0.70 1.65
CA GLY A 180 21.83 0.91 0.40
C GLY A 180 22.00 2.40 0.06
N THR A 181 22.93 2.65 -0.85
CA THR A 181 23.07 3.96 -1.51
C THR A 181 22.24 3.95 -2.77
N VAL A 182 21.27 4.86 -2.87
CA VAL A 182 20.44 5.01 -4.06
C VAL A 182 21.26 5.65 -5.18
N LEU A 183 21.42 4.91 -6.27
CA LEU A 183 22.07 5.38 -7.50
C LEU A 183 21.06 5.99 -8.47
N SER A 184 19.84 5.49 -8.47
CA SER A 184 18.68 6.03 -9.19
C SER A 184 17.39 5.54 -8.53
N SER A 185 16.23 6.03 -8.97
CA SER A 185 14.93 5.55 -8.46
C SER A 185 14.68 4.05 -8.64
N ARG A 186 15.55 3.35 -9.39
CA ARG A 186 15.43 1.92 -9.67
C ARG A 186 16.63 1.11 -9.25
N VAL A 187 17.73 1.75 -8.82
CA VAL A 187 19.00 1.09 -8.57
C VAL A 187 19.56 1.52 -7.22
N VAL A 188 19.90 0.53 -6.41
CA VAL A 188 20.57 0.74 -5.11
C VAL A 188 21.81 -0.14 -5.05
N SER A 189 22.89 0.37 -4.46
CA SER A 189 24.07 -0.43 -4.10
C SER A 189 24.24 -0.53 -2.60
N PHE A 190 24.75 -1.67 -2.15
CA PHE A 190 25.14 -1.91 -0.74
C PHE A 190 26.29 -2.86 -0.65
N GLU A 191 27.00 -2.84 0.48
CA GLU A 191 28.12 -3.73 0.76
C GLU A 191 27.71 -4.80 1.77
N TRP A 192 28.13 -6.05 1.53
CA TRP A 192 27.88 -7.17 2.41
C TRP A 192 29.08 -8.10 2.50
N THR A 193 29.29 -8.67 3.69
CA THR A 193 30.31 -9.69 3.92
C THR A 193 29.63 -10.99 4.36
N PHE A 194 29.87 -12.07 3.59
CA PHE A 194 29.32 -13.38 3.94
C PHE A 194 30.20 -14.08 4.96
N THR A 195 29.56 -14.79 5.89
CA THR A 195 30.21 -15.79 6.72
C THR A 195 30.31 -17.11 5.95
N ALA A 196 31.20 -18.03 6.37
CA ALA A 196 31.35 -19.35 5.73
C ALA A 196 30.29 -20.37 6.20
N GLU A 197 29.16 -19.93 6.75
CA GLU A 197 28.12 -20.80 7.34
C GLU A 197 27.29 -21.54 6.30
N SER A 198 27.19 -21.00 5.08
CA SER A 198 26.43 -21.60 3.98
C SER A 198 27.10 -21.33 2.65
N SER A 199 26.92 -22.24 1.69
CA SER A 199 27.35 -22.06 0.31
C SER A 199 26.32 -21.32 -0.55
N VAL A 200 25.09 -21.23 -0.07
CA VAL A 200 23.96 -20.56 -0.75
C VAL A 200 23.23 -19.68 0.24
N TYR A 201 22.92 -18.47 -0.17
CA TYR A 201 22.17 -17.51 0.65
C TYR A 201 20.93 -17.06 -0.10
N SER A 202 19.87 -16.82 0.66
CA SER A 202 18.64 -16.16 0.19
C SER A 202 18.74 -14.66 0.42
N PHE A 203 18.31 -13.88 -0.55
CA PHE A 203 18.28 -12.43 -0.46
C PHE A 203 17.04 -11.95 0.32
N CYS A 204 17.25 -11.02 1.23
CA CYS A 204 16.23 -10.40 2.05
C CYS A 204 16.12 -8.91 1.72
N TYR A 205 14.89 -8.45 1.53
CA TYR A 205 14.58 -7.06 1.29
C TYR A 205 13.56 -6.56 2.30
N GLN A 206 13.75 -5.36 2.82
CA GLN A 206 12.82 -4.66 3.68
C GLN A 206 12.51 -3.29 3.08
N SER A 207 11.23 -3.03 2.81
CA SER A 207 10.73 -1.71 2.44
C SER A 207 10.55 -0.83 3.68
N GLU A 208 10.16 0.42 3.49
CA GLU A 208 9.82 1.35 4.59
C GLU A 208 8.72 0.83 5.52
N SER A 209 7.86 -0.08 5.04
CA SER A 209 6.82 -0.71 5.85
C SER A 209 7.38 -1.61 6.97
N GLY A 210 8.69 -1.86 6.97
CA GLY A 210 9.38 -2.59 8.03
C GLY A 210 9.26 -4.11 7.97
N VAL A 211 8.58 -4.67 6.98
CA VAL A 211 8.43 -6.12 6.82
C VAL A 211 9.54 -6.68 5.95
N TRP A 212 10.28 -7.67 6.48
CA TRP A 212 11.28 -8.41 5.73
C TRP A 212 10.65 -9.43 4.77
N THR A 213 11.11 -9.41 3.54
CA THR A 213 10.66 -10.30 2.46
C THR A 213 11.81 -11.16 1.98
N THR A 214 11.59 -12.47 1.85
CA THR A 214 12.58 -13.43 1.29
C THR A 214 12.41 -13.52 -0.22
N TYR A 215 13.53 -13.46 -0.94
CA TYR A 215 13.64 -13.75 -2.36
C TYR A 215 14.59 -14.95 -2.52
N SER A 216 14.04 -16.06 -3.01
CA SER A 216 14.68 -17.38 -3.04
C SER A 216 14.97 -17.86 -4.46
N GLU A 217 15.40 -16.97 -5.36
CA GLU A 217 15.87 -17.38 -6.69
C GLU A 217 17.38 -17.21 -6.82
#